data_e4d033e19bd534a80ca3601c4bc5f2f0
#
_entry.id   e4d033e19bd534a80ca3601c4bc5f2f0
#
_cell.length_a   1.000
_cell.length_b   1.000
_cell.length_c   1.000
_cell.angle_alpha   90.00
_cell.angle_beta   90.00
_cell.angle_gamma   90.00
#
_symmetry.space_group_name_H-M   'P 1'
#
loop_
_entity.id
_entity.type
_entity.pdbx_description
1 polymer ?
#
loop_
_entity_poly.entity_id
_entity_poly.type
_entity_poly.pdbx_seq_one_letter_code
_entity_poly.pdbx_strand_id
1 'polypeptide(L)' 'MASYLRDLRNTNLTRFESRLKTAQQQGELPPHTDPHDLARYFAAVIQGMSQQAQDGATPQDLQKIAALALTTWPPPEPT' A
#
# COMPACT_ATOMS: atom_id res chain seq x y z
N MET A 1 -0.02 -24.83 -0.69
CA MET A 1 0.99 -23.80 -0.33
C MET A 1 0.70 -22.47 -0.98
N ALA A 2 0.58 -22.44 -2.33
CA ALA A 2 0.34 -21.18 -3.02
C ALA A 2 -0.99 -20.53 -2.63
N SER A 3 -2.05 -21.33 -2.43
CA SER A 3 -3.36 -20.78 -2.05
C SER A 3 -3.34 -20.21 -0.64
N TYR A 4 -2.59 -20.82 0.29
CA TYR A 4 -2.47 -20.29 1.65
C TYR A 4 -1.83 -18.90 1.64
N LEU A 5 -0.73 -18.75 0.89
CA LEU A 5 -0.04 -17.45 0.82
C LEU A 5 -0.91 -16.39 0.14
N ARG A 6 -1.65 -16.78 -0.90
CA ARG A 6 -2.59 -15.87 -1.56
C ARG A 6 -3.68 -15.42 -0.61
N ASP A 7 -4.25 -16.35 0.16
CA ASP A 7 -5.31 -16.04 1.11
C ASP A 7 -4.80 -15.11 2.21
N LEU A 8 -3.59 -15.33 2.68
CA LEU A 8 -2.97 -14.45 3.67
C LEU A 8 -2.77 -13.04 3.13
N ARG A 9 -2.28 -12.93 1.89
CA ARG A 9 -2.11 -11.62 1.25
C ARG A 9 -3.46 -10.90 1.09
N ASN A 10 -4.50 -11.63 0.70
CA ASN A 10 -5.84 -11.05 0.54
C ASN A 10 -6.42 -10.61 1.88
N THR A 11 -6.18 -11.38 2.94
CA THR A 11 -6.60 -10.99 4.29
C THR A 11 -5.91 -9.70 4.71
N ASN A 12 -4.60 -9.60 4.49
CA ASN A 12 -3.84 -8.41 4.85
C ASN A 12 -4.30 -7.20 4.04
N LEU A 13 -4.60 -7.40 2.77
CA LEU A 13 -5.11 -6.34 1.91
C LEU A 13 -6.46 -5.82 2.42
N THR A 14 -7.36 -6.73 2.79
CA THR A 14 -8.67 -6.37 3.33
C THR A 14 -8.53 -5.56 4.62
N ARG A 15 -7.62 -5.97 5.50
CA ARG A 15 -7.37 -5.24 6.75
C ARG A 15 -6.84 -3.84 6.47
N PHE A 16 -5.91 -3.72 5.54
CA PHE A 16 -5.35 -2.41 5.17
C PHE A 16 -6.44 -1.51 4.59
N GLU A 17 -7.25 -2.03 3.69
CA GLU A 17 -8.36 -1.28 3.11
C GLU A 17 -9.33 -0.79 4.19
N SER A 18 -9.67 -1.66 5.16
CA SER A 18 -10.55 -1.29 6.26
C SER A 18 -9.97 -0.15 7.10
N ARG A 19 -8.67 -0.18 7.36
CA ARG A 19 -8.01 0.88 8.10
C ARG A 19 -8.03 2.20 7.33
N LEU A 20 -7.85 2.14 6.01
CA LEU A 20 -7.94 3.33 5.18
C LEU A 20 -9.34 3.92 5.17
N LYS A 21 -10.38 3.07 5.15
CA LYS A 21 -11.76 3.53 5.25
C LYS A 21 -12.00 4.25 6.58
N THR A 22 -11.50 3.69 7.67
CA THR A 22 -11.62 4.30 8.99
C THR A 22 -10.90 5.65 9.02
N ALA A 23 -9.68 5.70 8.49
CA ALA A 23 -8.93 6.96 8.42
C ALA A 23 -9.68 8.02 7.61
N GLN A 24 -10.30 7.62 6.52
CA GLN A 24 -11.09 8.53 5.70
C GLN A 24 -12.29 9.07 6.47
N GLN A 25 -12.99 8.21 7.21
CA GLN A 25 -14.13 8.60 8.02
C GLN A 25 -13.73 9.57 9.13
N GLN A 26 -12.49 9.48 9.61
CA GLN A 26 -11.95 10.35 10.64
C GLN A 26 -11.33 11.63 10.08
N GLY A 27 -11.39 11.82 8.75
CA GLY A 27 -10.88 13.03 8.13
C GLY A 27 -9.38 13.01 7.84
N GLU A 28 -8.72 11.87 8.01
CA GLU A 28 -7.28 11.74 7.79
C GLU A 28 -6.93 11.53 6.32
N LEU A 29 -7.90 11.15 5.49
CA LEU A 29 -7.73 11.02 4.04
C LEU A 29 -8.79 11.85 3.33
N PRO A 30 -8.46 12.37 2.13
CA PRO A 30 -9.46 13.13 1.36
C PRO A 30 -10.70 12.28 1.06
N PRO A 31 -11.89 12.87 1.09
CA PRO A 31 -13.13 12.12 0.87
C PRO A 31 -13.26 11.51 -0.53
N HIS A 32 -12.54 12.04 -1.52
CA HIS A 32 -12.58 11.51 -2.88
C HIS A 32 -11.57 10.38 -3.10
N THR A 33 -10.71 10.09 -2.12
CA THR A 33 -9.75 8.98 -2.22
C THR A 33 -10.50 7.66 -2.11
N ASP A 34 -10.21 6.72 -3.02
CA ASP A 34 -10.79 5.39 -2.95
C ASP A 34 -9.88 4.50 -2.10
N PRO A 35 -10.33 4.08 -0.89
CA PRO A 35 -9.50 3.24 -0.03
C PRO A 35 -9.12 1.90 -0.65
N HIS A 36 -10.02 1.33 -1.47
CA HIS A 36 -9.74 0.07 -2.15
C HIS A 36 -8.57 0.23 -3.14
N ASP A 37 -8.64 1.25 -3.97
CA ASP A 37 -7.60 1.49 -4.98
C ASP A 37 -6.27 1.82 -4.32
N LEU A 38 -6.29 2.63 -3.26
CA LEU A 38 -5.08 2.99 -2.54
C LEU A 38 -4.44 1.76 -1.89
N ALA A 39 -5.26 0.89 -1.28
CA ALA A 39 -4.76 -0.34 -0.67
C ALA A 39 -4.12 -1.24 -1.72
N ARG A 40 -4.77 -1.39 -2.89
CA ARG A 40 -4.25 -2.20 -3.98
C ARG A 40 -2.92 -1.66 -4.48
N TYR A 41 -2.82 -0.34 -4.61
CA TYR A 41 -1.58 0.28 -5.09
C TYR A 41 -0.41 -0.04 -4.17
N PHE A 42 -0.58 0.20 -2.87
CA PHE A 42 0.52 -0.04 -1.93
C PHE A 42 0.82 -1.52 -1.76
N ALA A 43 -0.19 -2.39 -1.85
CA ALA A 43 0.05 -3.83 -1.86
C ALA A 43 0.92 -4.23 -3.05
N ALA A 44 0.65 -3.67 -4.23
CA ALA A 44 1.45 -3.94 -5.42
C ALA A 44 2.89 -3.45 -5.25
N VAL A 45 3.07 -2.27 -4.66
CA VAL A 45 4.42 -1.74 -4.40
C VAL A 45 5.18 -2.67 -3.47
N ILE A 46 4.56 -3.09 -2.37
CA ILE A 46 5.22 -3.96 -1.39
C ILE A 46 5.57 -5.31 -2.00
N GLN A 47 4.65 -5.91 -2.75
CA GLN A 47 4.91 -7.18 -3.42
C GLN A 47 6.03 -7.05 -4.44
N GLY A 48 6.03 -5.94 -5.19
CA GLY A 48 7.10 -5.66 -6.15
C GLY A 48 8.44 -5.45 -5.48
N MET A 49 8.46 -4.76 -4.34
CA MET A 49 9.69 -4.58 -3.56
C MET A 49 10.25 -5.92 -3.08
N SER A 50 9.37 -6.82 -2.63
CA SER A 50 9.80 -8.15 -2.19
C SER A 50 10.45 -8.93 -3.35
N GLN A 51 9.86 -8.87 -4.53
CA GLN A 51 10.42 -9.53 -5.71
C GLN A 51 11.75 -8.90 -6.11
N GLN A 52 11.82 -7.57 -6.09
CA GLN A 52 13.07 -6.86 -6.40
C GLN A 52 14.18 -7.26 -5.43
N ALA A 53 13.86 -7.39 -4.15
CA ALA A 53 14.84 -7.80 -3.14
C ALA A 53 15.39 -9.19 -3.44
N GLN A 54 14.51 -10.12 -3.84
CA GLN A 54 14.93 -11.46 -4.22
C GLN A 54 15.83 -11.45 -5.45
N ASP A 55 15.60 -10.51 -6.36
CA ASP A 55 16.34 -10.39 -7.62
C ASP A 55 17.60 -9.54 -7.48
N GLY A 56 17.99 -9.17 -6.26
CA GLY A 56 19.25 -8.51 -6.00
C GLY A 56 19.21 -7.01 -5.79
N ALA A 57 18.03 -6.41 -5.67
CA ALA A 57 17.95 -4.98 -5.37
C ALA A 57 18.61 -4.68 -4.03
N THR A 58 19.31 -3.55 -3.96
CA THR A 58 19.98 -3.14 -2.73
C THR A 58 18.99 -2.49 -1.77
N PRO A 59 19.32 -2.39 -0.46
CA PRO A 59 18.48 -1.62 0.46
C PRO A 59 18.26 -0.19 0.00
N GLN A 60 19.25 0.44 -0.65
CA GLN A 60 19.11 1.78 -1.18
C GLN A 60 18.08 1.83 -2.31
N ASP A 61 18.10 0.82 -3.20
CA ASP A 61 17.09 0.72 -4.27
C ASP A 61 15.68 0.63 -3.67
N LEU A 62 15.51 -0.21 -2.64
CA LEU A 62 14.20 -0.39 -2.02
C LEU A 62 13.73 0.87 -1.32
N GLN A 63 14.64 1.60 -0.66
CA GLN A 63 14.30 2.87 -0.03
C GLN A 63 13.82 3.90 -1.05
N LYS A 64 14.42 3.93 -2.23
CA LYS A 64 14.00 4.85 -3.29
C LYS A 64 12.63 4.50 -3.84
N ILE A 65 12.35 3.20 -4.00
CA ILE A 65 11.02 2.77 -4.43
C ILE A 65 9.98 3.20 -3.41
N ALA A 66 10.25 2.98 -2.13
CA ALA A 66 9.33 3.36 -1.06
C ALA A 66 9.11 4.88 -1.05
N ALA A 67 10.17 5.67 -1.19
CA ALA A 67 10.06 7.12 -1.22
C ALA A 67 9.20 7.60 -2.37
N LEU A 68 9.40 7.03 -3.57
CA LEU A 68 8.59 7.37 -4.73
C LEU A 68 7.13 6.99 -4.53
N ALA A 69 6.86 5.81 -3.95
CA ALA A 69 5.50 5.38 -3.69
C ALA A 69 4.80 6.34 -2.71
N LEU A 70 5.51 6.81 -1.70
CA LEU A 70 4.94 7.73 -0.71
C LEU A 70 4.59 9.10 -1.29
N THR A 71 5.16 9.48 -2.45
CA THR A 71 4.76 10.73 -3.10
C THR A 71 3.32 10.68 -3.60
N THR A 72 2.75 9.48 -3.73
CA THR A 72 1.35 9.31 -4.15
C THR A 72 0.40 9.28 -2.96
N TRP A 73 0.92 9.28 -1.73
CA TRP A 73 0.06 9.28 -0.55
C TRP A 73 -0.71 10.59 -0.54
N PRO A 74 -2.05 10.54 -0.54
CA PRO A 74 -2.82 11.78 -0.65
C PRO A 74 -2.70 12.58 0.63
N PRO A 75 -2.33 13.86 0.56
CA PRO A 75 -2.36 14.73 1.73
C PRO A 75 -3.81 15.04 2.10
N PRO A 76 -4.07 15.44 3.35
CA PRO A 76 -5.40 15.94 3.71
C PRO A 76 -5.77 17.10 2.80
N GLU A 77 -7.07 17.22 2.46
CA GLU A 77 -7.49 18.33 1.63
C GLU A 77 -7.23 19.65 2.33
N PRO A 78 -6.73 20.63 1.60
CA PRO A 78 -6.60 21.98 2.17
C PRO A 78 -7.98 22.54 2.49
N THR A 79 -8.13 23.05 3.65
CA THR A 79 -9.37 23.65 4.11
C THR A 79 -9.48 25.12 3.72
#